data_063fc250115dca7181031af6e357b7c7
#
_entry.id   063fc250115dca7181031af6e357b7c7
#
_cell.length_a   1.000
_cell.length_b   1.000
_cell.length_c   1.000
_cell.angle_alpha   90.00
_cell.angle_beta   90.00
_cell.angle_gamma   90.00
#
_symmetry.space_group_name_H-M   'P 1'
#
loop_
_entity.id
_entity.type
_entity.pdbx_description
1 polymer ?
#
loop_
_entity_poly.entity_id
_entity_poly.type
_entity_poly.pdbx_seq_one_letter_code
_entity_poly.pdbx_strand_id
1 'polypeptide(L)'
;MTSSNDAKATMKAVRIHAFGGPEELRYEDAPRPKPNVGEVLIRIHASAVNPADWKVRSGLFGKDIPLPLTLGFDFSGVIDTLGEGVTRWKVGDEVYGYALGAYAEYIAVKESMTVAKPKSVDHIHAAAIASASLAAWKGLFETAGLKAGQKVLIHGATGGVGGFAVQLAHAKGIHVIGTASQRNQAYLKHLGVDEAIDYAAVRFEDVVRDVDAVFDTQGGDTQARSWKVLKRGGILVSIAQPPSQVEAEKYGVRATMVLNEMNAQSLSAITELVDSGKLQAVVDTLLPLSEARHAQELIQTGHTRGKIALKVI
;
A
#
# COMPACT_ATOMS: atom_id res chain seq x y z
N MET A 1 24.88 21.44 35.41
CA MET A 1 25.33 20.13 34.91
C MET A 1 24.30 19.69 33.87
N THR A 2 24.57 20.05 32.63
CA THR A 2 23.71 19.70 31.44
C THR A 2 24.05 18.26 31.09
N SER A 3 23.15 17.32 31.37
CA SER A 3 23.27 15.96 30.85
C SER A 3 23.06 16.04 29.33
N SER A 4 24.13 15.98 28.57
CA SER A 4 24.14 15.75 27.16
C SER A 4 23.70 14.32 26.90
N ASN A 5 22.40 14.10 26.77
CA ASN A 5 21.89 12.93 26.09
C ASN A 5 22.06 13.23 24.60
N ASP A 6 23.30 13.12 24.09
CA ASP A 6 23.58 13.12 22.66
C ASP A 6 22.87 11.93 22.05
N ALA A 7 21.62 12.16 21.63
CA ALA A 7 20.92 11.22 20.78
C ALA A 7 21.86 10.87 19.62
N LYS A 8 22.06 9.57 19.36
CA LYS A 8 22.94 9.08 18.28
C LYS A 8 22.77 9.95 17.05
N ALA A 9 23.84 10.56 16.56
CA ALA A 9 23.82 11.42 15.37
C ALA A 9 23.48 10.65 14.08
N THR A 10 23.53 9.31 14.15
CA THR A 10 23.27 8.39 13.02
C THR A 10 22.22 7.35 13.39
N MET A 11 21.61 6.77 12.35
CA MET A 11 20.64 5.68 12.39
C MET A 11 20.96 4.68 11.29
N LYS A 12 20.45 3.45 11.38
CA LYS A 12 20.46 2.50 10.27
C LYS A 12 19.34 2.83 9.28
N ALA A 13 19.68 2.76 7.98
CA ALA A 13 18.73 2.98 6.89
C ALA A 13 19.12 2.17 5.65
N VAL A 14 18.13 1.89 4.79
CA VAL A 14 18.34 1.30 3.47
C VAL A 14 18.23 2.41 2.41
N ARG A 15 19.34 2.67 1.74
CA ARG A 15 19.51 3.81 0.83
C ARG A 15 19.99 3.36 -0.54
N ILE A 16 19.78 4.21 -1.54
CA ILE A 16 20.39 4.12 -2.85
C ILE A 16 21.26 5.35 -3.11
N HIS A 17 22.39 5.12 -3.79
CA HIS A 17 23.31 6.18 -4.22
C HIS A 17 23.28 6.40 -5.73
N ALA A 18 22.63 5.49 -6.45
CA ALA A 18 22.31 5.56 -7.87
C ALA A 18 20.96 4.90 -8.12
N PHE A 19 20.28 5.28 -9.20
CA PHE A 19 19.10 4.56 -9.66
C PHE A 19 19.53 3.30 -10.43
N GLY A 20 18.87 2.15 -10.12
CA GLY A 20 19.26 0.89 -10.75
C GLY A 20 18.50 -0.32 -10.23
N GLY A 21 19.18 -1.47 -10.31
CA GLY A 21 18.66 -2.76 -9.84
C GLY A 21 18.71 -2.93 -8.31
N PRO A 22 18.30 -4.11 -7.79
CA PRO A 22 18.30 -4.39 -6.35
C PRO A 22 19.70 -4.25 -5.69
N GLU A 23 20.76 -4.38 -6.44
CA GLU A 23 22.17 -4.21 -6.02
C GLU A 23 22.50 -2.80 -5.51
N GLU A 24 21.71 -1.80 -5.89
CA GLU A 24 21.89 -0.41 -5.41
C GLU A 24 21.43 -0.21 -3.96
N LEU A 25 20.65 -1.13 -3.39
CA LEU A 25 20.20 -1.05 -2.01
C LEU A 25 21.35 -1.32 -1.04
N ARG A 26 21.63 -0.33 -0.18
CA ARG A 26 22.67 -0.39 0.86
C ARG A 26 22.04 -0.19 2.24
N TYR A 27 22.25 -1.16 3.12
CA TYR A 27 21.95 -1.02 4.54
C TYR A 27 23.16 -0.40 5.23
N GLU A 28 23.06 0.85 5.65
CA GLU A 28 24.18 1.67 6.10
C GLU A 28 23.81 2.62 7.23
N ASP A 29 24.80 3.28 7.83
CA ASP A 29 24.59 4.39 8.73
C ASP A 29 24.23 5.65 7.93
N ALA A 30 23.15 6.31 8.34
CA ALA A 30 22.66 7.56 7.75
C ALA A 30 22.47 8.61 8.85
N PRO A 31 22.50 9.92 8.54
CA PRO A 31 22.17 10.95 9.49
C PRO A 31 20.75 10.76 10.06
N ARG A 32 20.60 10.77 11.37
CA ARG A 32 19.28 10.78 12.02
C ARG A 32 18.61 12.14 11.75
N PRO A 33 17.38 12.17 11.19
CA PRO A 33 16.71 13.44 10.93
C PRO A 33 16.28 14.14 12.21
N LYS A 34 16.09 15.46 12.11
CA LYS A 34 15.45 16.27 13.15
C LYS A 34 14.12 16.77 12.60
N PRO A 35 13.05 16.77 13.41
CA PRO A 35 11.76 17.27 12.95
C PRO A 35 11.81 18.80 12.78
N ASN A 36 11.30 19.31 11.66
CA ASN A 36 11.08 20.71 11.41
C ASN A 36 9.77 21.18 12.07
N VAL A 37 9.40 22.47 11.87
CA VAL A 37 8.12 23.03 12.31
C VAL A 37 6.96 22.22 11.69
N GLY A 38 6.04 21.76 12.52
CA GLY A 38 4.89 20.94 12.09
C GLY A 38 5.21 19.48 11.77
N GLU A 39 6.45 19.04 12.03
CA GLU A 39 6.85 17.64 11.83
C GLU A 39 6.98 16.88 13.15
N VAL A 40 6.85 15.58 13.06
CA VAL A 40 7.13 14.62 14.15
C VAL A 40 8.27 13.70 13.73
N LEU A 41 9.17 13.42 14.66
CA LEU A 41 10.18 12.38 14.52
C LEU A 41 9.59 11.08 15.06
N ILE A 42 9.56 10.04 14.24
CA ILE A 42 9.01 8.74 14.58
C ILE A 42 10.15 7.74 14.63
N ARG A 43 10.24 6.99 15.72
CA ARG A 43 11.06 5.79 15.82
C ARG A 43 10.26 4.64 15.19
N ILE A 44 10.73 4.14 14.05
CA ILE A 44 10.04 3.11 13.27
C ILE A 44 10.27 1.74 13.89
N HIS A 45 9.20 1.00 14.12
CA HIS A 45 9.23 -0.40 14.54
C HIS A 45 9.13 -1.36 13.37
N ALA A 46 8.33 -1.00 12.38
CA ALA A 46 8.14 -1.79 11.16
C ALA A 46 7.86 -0.91 9.95
N SER A 47 8.25 -1.40 8.79
CA SER A 47 7.91 -0.89 7.47
C SER A 47 7.26 -1.99 6.62
N ALA A 48 6.73 -1.66 5.44
CA ALA A 48 6.21 -2.66 4.53
C ALA A 48 6.61 -2.36 3.08
N VAL A 49 6.76 -3.42 2.29
CA VAL A 49 7.29 -3.34 0.93
C VAL A 49 6.16 -3.19 -0.08
N ASN A 50 6.37 -2.29 -1.04
CA ASN A 50 5.44 -1.98 -2.11
C ASN A 50 6.12 -2.03 -3.49
N PRO A 51 5.37 -2.29 -4.57
CA PRO A 51 5.90 -2.12 -5.92
C PRO A 51 6.43 -0.71 -6.20
N ALA A 52 5.91 0.32 -5.52
CA ALA A 52 6.40 1.69 -5.64
C ALA A 52 7.88 1.82 -5.22
N ASP A 53 8.33 1.06 -4.21
CA ASP A 53 9.69 1.16 -3.69
C ASP A 53 10.74 0.80 -4.76
N TRP A 54 10.55 -0.33 -5.47
CA TRP A 54 11.47 -0.71 -6.53
C TRP A 54 11.32 0.17 -7.79
N LYS A 55 10.12 0.72 -8.06
CA LYS A 55 9.90 1.67 -9.16
C LYS A 55 10.64 2.98 -8.90
N VAL A 56 10.65 3.49 -7.66
CA VAL A 56 11.48 4.64 -7.26
C VAL A 56 12.96 4.29 -7.39
N ARG A 57 13.40 3.15 -6.83
CA ARG A 57 14.79 2.71 -6.93
C ARG A 57 15.29 2.65 -8.37
N SER A 58 14.48 2.13 -9.29
CA SER A 58 14.85 1.99 -10.71
C SER A 58 14.80 3.30 -11.51
N GLY A 59 14.26 4.38 -10.92
CA GLY A 59 14.08 5.66 -11.59
C GLY A 59 12.86 5.74 -12.50
N LEU A 60 11.92 4.79 -12.42
CA LEU A 60 10.69 4.79 -13.23
C LEU A 60 9.75 5.96 -12.90
N PHE A 61 9.83 6.53 -11.71
CA PHE A 61 9.07 7.72 -11.31
C PHE A 61 9.84 9.03 -11.51
N GLY A 62 10.93 9.00 -12.30
CA GLY A 62 11.83 10.11 -12.53
C GLY A 62 13.15 9.95 -11.77
N LYS A 63 14.17 10.70 -12.20
CA LYS A 63 15.51 10.66 -11.62
C LYS A 63 15.92 12.00 -10.99
N ASP A 64 14.97 12.93 -10.86
CA ASP A 64 15.22 14.25 -10.28
C ASP A 64 15.17 14.25 -8.74
N ILE A 65 15.03 13.07 -8.12
CA ILE A 65 15.05 12.92 -6.67
C ILE A 65 16.51 12.95 -6.19
N PRO A 66 16.86 13.81 -5.21
CA PRO A 66 18.24 13.88 -4.71
C PRO A 66 18.73 12.56 -4.12
N LEU A 67 19.96 12.22 -4.42
CA LEU A 67 20.68 11.07 -3.87
C LEU A 67 21.73 11.55 -2.84
N PRO A 68 22.06 10.74 -1.85
CA PRO A 68 21.54 9.41 -1.57
C PRO A 68 20.12 9.45 -0.98
N LEU A 69 19.26 8.51 -1.42
CA LEU A 69 17.83 8.46 -1.07
C LEU A 69 17.53 7.26 -0.16
N THR A 70 16.87 7.50 0.98
CA THR A 70 16.27 6.45 1.81
C THR A 70 14.95 6.03 1.20
N LEU A 71 14.77 4.74 0.94
CA LEU A 71 13.55 4.19 0.34
C LEU A 71 12.48 3.85 1.37
N GLY A 72 11.41 3.21 0.90
CA GLY A 72 10.26 2.78 1.70
C GLY A 72 9.22 3.88 1.89
N PHE A 73 7.97 3.48 1.97
CA PHE A 73 6.85 4.43 2.14
C PHE A 73 6.03 4.14 3.38
N ASP A 74 5.74 2.87 3.67
CA ASP A 74 4.90 2.48 4.80
C ASP A 74 5.71 2.45 6.09
N PHE A 75 5.18 3.02 7.16
CA PHE A 75 5.78 2.94 8.48
C PHE A 75 4.75 2.75 9.58
N SER A 76 5.17 2.10 10.66
CA SER A 76 4.52 2.13 11.96
C SER A 76 5.59 2.23 13.05
N GLY A 77 5.34 3.08 14.04
CA GLY A 77 6.31 3.36 15.10
C GLY A 77 5.74 4.23 16.19
N VAL A 78 6.65 4.77 16.99
CA VAL A 78 6.34 5.60 18.16
C VAL A 78 6.91 6.99 17.96
N ILE A 79 6.16 8.02 18.29
CA ILE A 79 6.63 9.41 18.26
C ILE A 79 7.73 9.59 19.29
N ASP A 80 8.92 9.96 18.83
CA ASP A 80 10.13 10.16 19.62
C ASP A 80 10.32 11.64 20.00
N THR A 81 10.09 12.55 19.05
CA THR A 81 10.29 13.98 19.25
C THR A 81 9.26 14.78 18.43
N LEU A 82 8.83 15.91 18.97
CA LEU A 82 7.91 16.83 18.31
C LEU A 82 8.67 18.05 17.80
N GLY A 83 8.42 18.45 16.55
CA GLY A 83 8.81 19.75 16.04
C GLY A 83 7.94 20.87 16.60
N GLU A 84 8.39 22.10 16.46
CA GLU A 84 7.62 23.27 16.87
C GLU A 84 6.25 23.32 16.15
N GLY A 85 5.19 23.69 16.87
CA GLY A 85 3.84 23.86 16.34
C GLY A 85 3.04 22.56 16.22
N VAL A 86 3.60 21.40 16.52
CA VAL A 86 2.85 20.13 16.60
C VAL A 86 1.93 20.15 17.81
N THR A 87 0.62 19.91 17.58
CA THR A 87 -0.39 19.94 18.63
C THR A 87 -1.22 18.65 18.72
N ARG A 88 -1.22 17.86 17.65
CA ARG A 88 -2.05 16.65 17.54
C ARG A 88 -1.50 15.46 18.33
N TRP A 89 -0.20 15.43 18.54
CA TRP A 89 0.52 14.29 19.07
C TRP A 89 1.32 14.61 20.32
N LYS A 90 1.68 13.58 21.07
CA LYS A 90 2.65 13.63 22.17
C LYS A 90 3.71 12.56 21.98
N VAL A 91 4.87 12.75 22.61
CA VAL A 91 5.93 11.74 22.66
C VAL A 91 5.39 10.46 23.30
N GLY A 92 5.67 9.32 22.68
CA GLY A 92 5.18 8.00 23.08
C GLY A 92 3.90 7.54 22.38
N ASP A 93 3.23 8.40 21.60
CA ASP A 93 2.06 7.97 20.83
C ASP A 93 2.46 6.99 19.72
N GLU A 94 1.71 5.89 19.61
CA GLU A 94 1.87 4.90 18.55
C GLU A 94 1.13 5.35 17.28
N VAL A 95 1.87 5.45 16.19
CA VAL A 95 1.35 5.97 14.91
C VAL A 95 1.74 5.07 13.76
N TYR A 96 1.01 5.21 12.65
CA TYR A 96 1.39 4.64 11.36
C TYR A 96 1.03 5.60 10.23
N GLY A 97 1.60 5.40 9.06
CA GLY A 97 1.37 6.30 7.94
C GLY A 97 2.12 5.93 6.68
N TYR A 98 2.14 6.87 5.76
CA TYR A 98 2.67 6.71 4.42
C TYR A 98 3.49 7.95 4.02
N ALA A 99 4.82 7.78 3.93
CA ALA A 99 5.77 8.82 3.48
C ALA A 99 7.09 8.19 3.02
N LEU A 100 7.74 8.78 2.02
CA LEU A 100 9.05 8.31 1.53
C LEU A 100 10.12 8.45 2.61
N GLY A 101 10.96 7.41 2.77
CA GLY A 101 12.06 7.36 3.75
C GLY A 101 11.84 6.37 4.88
N ALA A 102 10.85 5.48 4.77
CA ALA A 102 10.44 4.57 5.84
C ALA A 102 11.36 3.34 6.04
N TYR A 103 12.34 3.10 5.17
CA TYR A 103 13.34 2.04 5.36
C TYR A 103 14.49 2.55 6.24
N ALA A 104 14.17 2.98 7.44
CA ALA A 104 15.12 3.54 8.40
C ALA A 104 14.62 3.35 9.84
N GLU A 105 15.51 3.51 10.82
CA GLU A 105 15.12 3.48 12.24
C GLU A 105 14.29 4.70 12.66
N TYR A 106 14.43 5.84 11.95
CA TYR A 106 13.70 7.07 12.22
C TYR A 106 13.28 7.75 10.92
N ILE A 107 12.10 8.39 10.97
CA ILE A 107 11.61 9.26 9.91
C ILE A 107 11.04 10.55 10.51
N ALA A 108 11.34 11.70 9.88
CA ALA A 108 10.70 12.98 10.20
C ALA A 108 9.64 13.27 9.13
N VAL A 109 8.40 13.46 9.54
CA VAL A 109 7.26 13.69 8.63
C VAL A 109 6.32 14.74 9.20
N LYS A 110 5.58 15.44 8.33
CA LYS A 110 4.49 16.31 8.76
C LYS A 110 3.49 15.51 9.62
N GLU A 111 2.98 16.12 10.70
CA GLU A 111 1.99 15.44 11.56
C GLU A 111 0.75 14.94 10.79
N SER A 112 0.39 15.56 9.65
CA SER A 112 -0.70 15.15 8.77
C SER A 112 -0.45 13.84 8.02
N MET A 113 0.82 13.37 7.96
CA MET A 113 1.20 12.11 7.31
C MET A 113 1.05 10.91 8.23
N THR A 114 0.47 11.11 9.43
CA THR A 114 0.33 10.08 10.46
C THR A 114 -1.09 10.01 10.99
N VAL A 115 -1.50 8.81 11.39
CA VAL A 115 -2.69 8.54 12.17
C VAL A 115 -2.36 7.61 13.34
N ALA A 116 -3.24 7.55 14.35
CA ALA A 116 -3.06 6.62 15.46
C ALA A 116 -3.04 5.18 14.95
N LYS A 117 -2.08 4.38 15.41
CA LYS A 117 -2.00 2.96 15.09
C LYS A 117 -3.26 2.25 15.58
N PRO A 118 -3.86 1.31 14.79
CA PRO A 118 -4.94 0.48 15.30
C PRO A 118 -4.51 -0.23 16.59
N LYS A 119 -5.38 -0.27 17.58
CA LYS A 119 -5.09 -0.88 18.90
C LYS A 119 -5.07 -2.40 18.85
N SER A 120 -5.80 -2.98 17.91
CA SER A 120 -5.98 -4.42 17.76
C SER A 120 -4.81 -5.14 17.08
N VAL A 121 -3.83 -4.41 16.54
CA VAL A 121 -2.70 -5.00 15.80
C VAL A 121 -1.35 -4.44 16.27
N ASP A 122 -0.29 -5.20 16.06
CA ASP A 122 1.08 -4.78 16.30
C ASP A 122 1.61 -3.84 15.20
N HIS A 123 2.83 -3.33 15.35
CA HIS A 123 3.46 -2.43 14.40
C HIS A 123 3.70 -3.09 13.03
N ILE A 124 3.96 -4.41 12.98
CA ILE A 124 4.22 -5.15 11.75
C ILE A 124 2.96 -5.14 10.86
N HIS A 125 1.81 -5.50 11.44
CA HIS A 125 0.54 -5.48 10.74
C HIS A 125 0.07 -4.06 10.41
N ALA A 126 0.28 -3.10 11.34
CA ALA A 126 -0.06 -1.70 11.10
C ALA A 126 0.71 -1.09 9.91
N ALA A 127 2.03 -1.32 9.81
CA ALA A 127 2.81 -0.88 8.65
C ALA A 127 2.29 -1.50 7.34
N ALA A 128 1.86 -2.76 7.36
CA ALA A 128 1.32 -3.44 6.18
C ALA A 128 -0.03 -2.90 5.68
N ILE A 129 -0.74 -2.12 6.52
CA ILE A 129 -2.07 -1.55 6.17
C ILE A 129 -1.94 -0.30 5.31
N ALA A 130 -1.07 0.66 5.69
CA ALA A 130 -1.15 2.07 5.30
C ALA A 130 -1.37 2.30 3.79
N SER A 131 -0.37 2.13 2.95
CA SER A 131 -0.48 2.46 1.53
C SER A 131 -1.42 1.55 0.76
N ALA A 132 -1.41 0.25 1.07
CA ALA A 132 -2.18 -0.73 0.33
C ALA A 132 -3.69 -0.56 0.54
N SER A 133 -4.12 -0.30 1.78
CA SER A 133 -5.53 -0.04 2.06
C SER A 133 -5.99 1.32 1.55
N LEU A 134 -5.13 2.36 1.61
CA LEU A 134 -5.43 3.67 1.03
C LEU A 134 -5.64 3.59 -0.49
N ALA A 135 -4.78 2.84 -1.21
CA ALA A 135 -4.95 2.64 -2.65
C ALA A 135 -6.26 1.94 -2.98
N ALA A 136 -6.62 0.91 -2.21
CA ALA A 136 -7.90 0.20 -2.35
C ALA A 136 -9.09 1.11 -2.05
N TRP A 137 -9.04 1.86 -0.95
CA TRP A 137 -10.09 2.81 -0.55
C TRP A 137 -10.32 3.87 -1.62
N LYS A 138 -9.23 4.54 -2.04
CA LYS A 138 -9.28 5.57 -3.08
C LYS A 138 -9.84 5.02 -4.39
N GLY A 139 -9.39 3.83 -4.80
CA GLY A 139 -9.86 3.21 -6.04
C GLY A 139 -11.34 2.85 -6.02
N LEU A 140 -11.80 2.22 -4.96
CA LEU A 140 -13.17 1.71 -4.86
C LEU A 140 -14.19 2.81 -4.55
N PHE A 141 -13.90 3.69 -3.58
CA PHE A 141 -14.91 4.59 -3.03
C PHE A 141 -14.78 6.03 -3.52
N GLU A 142 -13.57 6.57 -3.58
CA GLU A 142 -13.37 7.95 -4.01
C GLU A 142 -13.38 8.08 -5.54
N THR A 143 -12.81 7.09 -6.25
CA THR A 143 -12.67 7.13 -7.71
C THR A 143 -13.82 6.43 -8.44
N ALA A 144 -14.08 5.15 -8.12
CA ALA A 144 -15.17 4.41 -8.72
C ALA A 144 -16.54 4.83 -8.17
N GLY A 145 -16.57 5.33 -6.93
CA GLY A 145 -17.81 5.75 -6.26
C GLY A 145 -18.75 4.59 -5.96
N LEU A 146 -18.20 3.39 -5.72
CA LEU A 146 -18.98 2.17 -5.49
C LEU A 146 -19.83 2.26 -4.22
N LYS A 147 -21.04 1.70 -4.30
CA LYS A 147 -22.03 1.66 -3.24
C LYS A 147 -22.54 0.24 -3.02
N ALA A 148 -23.17 -0.02 -1.87
CA ALA A 148 -23.82 -1.29 -1.56
C ALA A 148 -24.77 -1.75 -2.69
N GLY A 149 -24.74 -3.05 -2.98
CA GLY A 149 -25.52 -3.68 -4.04
C GLY A 149 -24.90 -3.58 -5.45
N GLN A 150 -23.83 -2.81 -5.65
CA GLN A 150 -23.07 -2.79 -6.90
C GLN A 150 -22.08 -3.96 -6.97
N LYS A 151 -21.55 -4.23 -8.17
CA LYS A 151 -20.67 -5.35 -8.46
C LYS A 151 -19.30 -4.87 -8.92
N VAL A 152 -18.23 -5.44 -8.35
CA VAL A 152 -16.85 -5.15 -8.70
C VAL A 152 -16.07 -6.40 -9.06
N LEU A 153 -15.30 -6.35 -10.14
CA LEU A 153 -14.26 -7.34 -10.44
C LEU A 153 -12.91 -6.80 -9.97
N ILE A 154 -12.22 -7.58 -9.12
CA ILE A 154 -10.90 -7.23 -8.58
C ILE A 154 -9.86 -8.20 -9.13
N HIS A 155 -8.91 -7.69 -9.89
CA HIS A 155 -7.78 -8.49 -10.37
C HIS A 155 -6.63 -8.49 -9.35
N GLY A 156 -5.93 -9.63 -9.25
CA GLY A 156 -4.89 -9.80 -8.24
C GLY A 156 -5.45 -9.71 -6.81
N ALA A 157 -6.63 -10.26 -6.59
CA ALA A 157 -7.45 -10.11 -5.40
C ALA A 157 -6.84 -10.69 -4.11
N THR A 158 -5.73 -11.42 -4.18
CA THR A 158 -4.99 -11.97 -3.02
C THR A 158 -3.66 -11.26 -2.76
N GLY A 159 -3.29 -10.28 -3.59
CA GLY A 159 -2.12 -9.42 -3.37
C GLY A 159 -2.35 -8.36 -2.30
N GLY A 160 -1.32 -7.54 -2.03
CA GLY A 160 -1.37 -6.52 -0.98
C GLY A 160 -2.55 -5.57 -1.11
N VAL A 161 -2.73 -4.89 -2.24
CA VAL A 161 -3.85 -3.96 -2.47
C VAL A 161 -5.15 -4.71 -2.75
N GLY A 162 -5.11 -5.78 -3.57
CA GLY A 162 -6.29 -6.55 -3.93
C GLY A 162 -6.98 -7.18 -2.72
N GLY A 163 -6.21 -7.70 -1.76
CA GLY A 163 -6.76 -8.29 -0.54
C GLY A 163 -7.49 -7.28 0.36
N PHE A 164 -6.99 -6.04 0.44
CA PHE A 164 -7.72 -4.96 1.11
C PHE A 164 -8.95 -4.54 0.31
N ALA A 165 -8.84 -4.47 -1.02
CA ALA A 165 -9.98 -4.11 -1.88
C ALA A 165 -11.15 -5.09 -1.73
N VAL A 166 -10.89 -6.40 -1.67
CA VAL A 166 -11.92 -7.43 -1.42
C VAL A 166 -12.62 -7.18 -0.08
N GLN A 167 -11.84 -7.08 1.01
CA GLN A 167 -12.39 -6.91 2.34
C GLN A 167 -13.18 -5.59 2.50
N LEU A 168 -12.65 -4.48 1.96
CA LEU A 168 -13.31 -3.18 2.00
C LEU A 168 -14.62 -3.17 1.21
N ALA A 169 -14.65 -3.76 0.02
CA ALA A 169 -15.84 -3.88 -0.80
C ALA A 169 -16.89 -4.76 -0.11
N HIS A 170 -16.50 -5.91 0.41
CA HIS A 170 -17.36 -6.83 1.16
C HIS A 170 -17.97 -6.13 2.40
N ALA A 171 -17.14 -5.44 3.19
CA ALA A 171 -17.59 -4.72 4.39
C ALA A 171 -18.61 -3.59 4.09
N LYS A 172 -18.65 -3.11 2.84
CA LYS A 172 -19.59 -2.09 2.35
C LYS A 172 -20.79 -2.67 1.59
N GLY A 173 -20.98 -4.01 1.58
CA GLY A 173 -22.10 -4.67 0.91
C GLY A 173 -22.05 -4.62 -0.62
N ILE A 174 -20.85 -4.54 -1.19
CA ILE A 174 -20.58 -4.60 -2.63
C ILE A 174 -20.36 -6.06 -2.99
N HIS A 175 -20.96 -6.54 -4.09
CA HIS A 175 -20.73 -7.89 -4.61
C HIS A 175 -19.35 -7.97 -5.25
N VAL A 176 -18.49 -8.85 -4.72
CA VAL A 176 -17.07 -8.93 -5.09
C VAL A 176 -16.79 -10.18 -5.91
N ILE A 177 -16.29 -9.98 -7.12
CA ILE A 177 -15.70 -11.03 -7.95
C ILE A 177 -14.19 -10.84 -7.90
N GLY A 178 -13.43 -11.89 -7.55
CA GLY A 178 -11.98 -11.80 -7.41
C GLY A 178 -11.23 -12.81 -8.25
N THR A 179 -10.14 -12.41 -8.91
CA THR A 179 -9.25 -13.33 -9.62
C THR A 179 -8.01 -13.64 -8.80
N ALA A 180 -7.66 -14.93 -8.69
CA ALA A 180 -6.45 -15.42 -8.04
C ALA A 180 -6.02 -16.77 -8.65
N SER A 181 -4.81 -17.22 -8.34
CA SER A 181 -4.36 -18.57 -8.72
C SER A 181 -5.07 -19.65 -7.89
N GLN A 182 -5.09 -20.89 -8.40
CA GLN A 182 -5.70 -22.04 -7.74
C GLN A 182 -5.27 -22.19 -6.27
N ARG A 183 -3.98 -22.04 -5.98
CA ARG A 183 -3.43 -22.15 -4.62
C ARG A 183 -3.99 -21.11 -3.63
N ASN A 184 -4.52 -20.00 -4.14
CA ASN A 184 -5.02 -18.89 -3.35
C ASN A 184 -6.56 -18.80 -3.29
N GLN A 185 -7.31 -19.76 -3.89
CA GLN A 185 -8.77 -19.73 -3.93
C GLN A 185 -9.40 -19.78 -2.54
N ALA A 186 -8.90 -20.65 -1.66
CA ALA A 186 -9.38 -20.76 -0.28
C ALA A 186 -9.12 -19.46 0.51
N TYR A 187 -7.94 -18.84 0.32
CA TYR A 187 -7.61 -17.56 0.94
C TYR A 187 -8.50 -16.43 0.41
N LEU A 188 -8.74 -16.37 -0.90
CA LEU A 188 -9.62 -15.39 -1.51
C LEU A 188 -11.04 -15.47 -0.93
N LYS A 189 -11.57 -16.68 -0.73
CA LYS A 189 -12.87 -16.89 -0.06
C LYS A 189 -12.86 -16.40 1.39
N HIS A 190 -11.78 -16.64 2.13
CA HIS A 190 -11.63 -16.15 3.50
C HIS A 190 -11.64 -14.62 3.58
N LEU A 191 -11.16 -13.90 2.56
CA LEU A 191 -11.21 -12.44 2.48
C LEU A 191 -12.63 -11.89 2.25
N GLY A 192 -13.63 -12.72 1.95
CA GLY A 192 -15.02 -12.32 1.76
C GLY A 192 -15.40 -12.05 0.30
N VAL A 193 -14.72 -12.69 -0.68
CA VAL A 193 -15.15 -12.64 -2.08
C VAL A 193 -16.45 -13.46 -2.26
N ASP A 194 -17.39 -12.94 -3.04
CA ASP A 194 -18.62 -13.67 -3.40
C ASP A 194 -18.37 -14.70 -4.50
N GLU A 195 -17.58 -14.33 -5.52
CA GLU A 195 -17.21 -15.19 -6.63
C GLU A 195 -15.69 -15.22 -6.80
N ALA A 196 -15.08 -16.40 -6.70
CA ALA A 196 -13.65 -16.61 -6.83
C ALA A 196 -13.31 -17.27 -8.18
N ILE A 197 -12.48 -16.63 -8.99
CA ILE A 197 -12.07 -17.10 -10.32
C ILE A 197 -10.60 -17.50 -10.31
N ASP A 198 -10.31 -18.74 -10.69
CA ASP A 198 -8.95 -19.17 -11.02
C ASP A 198 -8.59 -18.69 -12.43
N TYR A 199 -7.74 -17.69 -12.52
CA TYR A 199 -7.36 -17.09 -13.80
C TYR A 199 -6.57 -18.03 -14.74
N ALA A 200 -6.00 -19.13 -14.20
CA ALA A 200 -5.30 -20.14 -14.99
C ALA A 200 -6.24 -21.15 -15.62
N ALA A 201 -7.39 -21.42 -14.98
CA ALA A 201 -8.38 -22.38 -15.43
C ALA A 201 -9.50 -21.76 -16.27
N VAL A 202 -9.87 -20.51 -15.97
CA VAL A 202 -11.04 -19.84 -16.56
C VAL A 202 -10.66 -18.44 -17.03
N ARG A 203 -11.02 -18.13 -18.28
CA ARG A 203 -10.96 -16.76 -18.77
C ARG A 203 -12.09 -15.97 -18.13
N PHE A 204 -11.76 -15.00 -17.29
CA PHE A 204 -12.76 -14.23 -16.53
C PHE A 204 -13.78 -13.55 -17.45
N GLU A 205 -13.36 -13.10 -18.63
CA GLU A 205 -14.23 -12.47 -19.61
C GLU A 205 -15.23 -13.42 -20.29
N ASP A 206 -15.16 -14.72 -20.03
CA ASP A 206 -16.15 -15.69 -20.51
C ASP A 206 -17.27 -15.92 -19.48
N VAL A 207 -17.04 -15.62 -18.20
CA VAL A 207 -17.96 -15.90 -17.09
C VAL A 207 -18.45 -14.66 -16.35
N VAL A 208 -17.72 -13.54 -16.40
CA VAL A 208 -18.11 -12.27 -15.76
C VAL A 208 -18.83 -11.37 -16.75
N ARG A 209 -19.93 -10.74 -16.30
CA ARG A 209 -20.70 -9.77 -17.10
C ARG A 209 -21.23 -8.63 -16.24
N ASP A 210 -21.36 -7.47 -16.83
CA ASP A 210 -22.11 -6.32 -16.34
C ASP A 210 -21.67 -5.86 -14.95
N VAL A 211 -20.33 -5.81 -14.69
CA VAL A 211 -19.82 -5.24 -13.46
C VAL A 211 -19.85 -3.71 -13.50
N ASP A 212 -20.13 -3.09 -12.35
CA ASP A 212 -20.11 -1.63 -12.18
C ASP A 212 -18.70 -1.07 -12.27
N ALA A 213 -17.72 -1.81 -11.73
CA ALA A 213 -16.32 -1.44 -11.80
C ALA A 213 -15.41 -2.64 -11.99
N VAL A 214 -14.25 -2.39 -12.61
CA VAL A 214 -13.07 -3.26 -12.55
C VAL A 214 -12.00 -2.52 -11.76
N PHE A 215 -11.48 -3.16 -10.72
CA PHE A 215 -10.31 -2.69 -9.98
C PHE A 215 -9.09 -3.50 -10.40
N ASP A 216 -8.23 -2.88 -11.21
CA ASP A 216 -7.11 -3.53 -11.86
C ASP A 216 -5.79 -3.27 -11.11
N THR A 217 -5.21 -4.32 -10.54
CA THR A 217 -3.89 -4.31 -9.90
C THR A 217 -2.80 -4.98 -10.74
N GLN A 218 -3.15 -5.45 -11.96
CA GLN A 218 -2.28 -6.27 -12.79
C GLN A 218 -1.75 -5.55 -14.04
N GLY A 219 -2.63 -4.79 -14.73
CA GLY A 219 -2.28 -4.18 -16.00
C GLY A 219 -2.20 -5.17 -17.17
N GLY A 220 -1.51 -4.78 -18.23
CA GLY A 220 -1.20 -5.61 -19.40
C GLY A 220 -2.44 -6.22 -20.07
N ASP A 221 -2.30 -7.50 -20.45
CA ASP A 221 -3.37 -8.25 -21.12
C ASP A 221 -4.63 -8.41 -20.26
N THR A 222 -4.48 -8.51 -18.93
CA THR A 222 -5.62 -8.57 -17.99
C THR A 222 -6.46 -7.30 -18.10
N GLN A 223 -5.83 -6.13 -18.09
CA GLN A 223 -6.53 -4.85 -18.28
C GLN A 223 -7.20 -4.78 -19.66
N ALA A 224 -6.49 -5.19 -20.71
CA ALA A 224 -7.02 -5.15 -22.09
C ALA A 224 -8.27 -6.02 -22.28
N ARG A 225 -8.40 -7.13 -21.57
CA ARG A 225 -9.57 -8.00 -21.61
C ARG A 225 -10.72 -7.51 -20.73
N SER A 226 -10.44 -6.67 -19.74
CA SER A 226 -11.41 -6.22 -18.72
C SER A 226 -12.50 -5.30 -19.27
N TRP A 227 -12.29 -4.67 -20.42
CA TRP A 227 -13.31 -3.83 -21.07
C TRP A 227 -14.61 -4.59 -21.35
N LYS A 228 -14.50 -5.88 -21.66
CA LYS A 228 -15.63 -6.75 -22.09
C LYS A 228 -16.61 -7.08 -20.98
N VAL A 229 -16.21 -6.92 -19.71
CA VAL A 229 -17.02 -7.32 -18.56
C VAL A 229 -17.73 -6.16 -17.89
N LEU A 230 -17.34 -4.93 -18.25
CA LEU A 230 -17.96 -3.71 -17.72
C LEU A 230 -19.34 -3.48 -18.34
N LYS A 231 -20.30 -3.08 -17.52
CA LYS A 231 -21.56 -2.53 -18.02
C LYS A 231 -21.33 -1.15 -18.66
N ARG A 232 -22.20 -0.74 -19.56
CA ARG A 232 -22.17 0.62 -20.11
C ARG A 232 -22.27 1.66 -18.98
N GLY A 233 -21.41 2.69 -19.00
CA GLY A 233 -21.29 3.69 -17.92
C GLY A 233 -20.49 3.23 -16.71
N GLY A 234 -20.01 1.98 -16.68
CA GLY A 234 -19.10 1.46 -15.67
C GLY A 234 -17.73 2.14 -15.68
N ILE A 235 -16.82 1.68 -14.82
CA ILE A 235 -15.49 2.26 -14.71
C ILE A 235 -14.39 1.20 -14.53
N LEU A 236 -13.26 1.38 -15.24
CA LEU A 236 -12.01 0.67 -14.96
C LEU A 236 -11.08 1.59 -14.16
N VAL A 237 -10.73 1.17 -12.96
CA VAL A 237 -9.76 1.85 -12.09
C VAL A 237 -8.51 1.01 -11.99
N SER A 238 -7.37 1.53 -12.43
CA SER A 238 -6.09 0.82 -12.37
C SER A 238 -5.11 1.48 -11.41
N ILE A 239 -4.29 0.67 -10.74
CA ILE A 239 -3.12 1.10 -9.99
C ILE A 239 -1.81 0.56 -10.59
N ALA A 240 -1.93 -0.22 -11.66
CA ALA A 240 -0.79 -0.89 -12.30
C ALA A 240 -0.20 -0.05 -13.44
N GLN A 241 -1.07 0.40 -14.35
CA GLN A 241 -0.71 1.21 -15.52
C GLN A 241 -1.88 2.08 -15.98
N PRO A 242 -1.63 3.20 -16.70
CA PRO A 242 -2.69 4.02 -17.29
C PRO A 242 -3.56 3.20 -18.25
N PRO A 243 -4.89 3.22 -18.08
CA PRO A 243 -5.79 2.53 -19.01
C PRO A 243 -6.01 3.36 -20.29
N SER A 244 -6.31 2.66 -21.39
CA SER A 244 -6.57 3.26 -22.71
C SER A 244 -7.89 4.03 -22.70
N GLN A 245 -7.83 5.35 -22.97
CA GLN A 245 -9.05 6.17 -23.11
C GLN A 245 -9.81 5.83 -24.38
N VAL A 246 -9.12 5.46 -25.45
CA VAL A 246 -9.73 5.02 -26.73
C VAL A 246 -10.60 3.78 -26.54
N GLU A 247 -10.09 2.78 -25.82
CA GLU A 247 -10.89 1.60 -25.48
C GLU A 247 -12.05 1.94 -24.54
N ALA A 248 -11.84 2.81 -23.56
CA ALA A 248 -12.91 3.25 -22.66
C ALA A 248 -14.08 3.88 -23.42
N GLU A 249 -13.81 4.77 -24.37
CA GLU A 249 -14.82 5.38 -25.25
C GLU A 249 -15.56 4.34 -26.09
N LYS A 250 -14.83 3.42 -26.73
CA LYS A 250 -15.38 2.33 -27.55
C LYS A 250 -16.37 1.45 -26.79
N TYR A 251 -16.08 1.15 -25.51
CA TYR A 251 -16.97 0.37 -24.65
C TYR A 251 -18.01 1.22 -23.91
N GLY A 252 -17.97 2.54 -24.03
CA GLY A 252 -18.89 3.46 -23.36
C GLY A 252 -18.76 3.44 -21.85
N VAL A 253 -17.51 3.35 -21.35
CA VAL A 253 -17.15 3.30 -19.94
C VAL A 253 -16.16 4.41 -19.58
N ARG A 254 -15.94 4.63 -18.29
CA ARG A 254 -14.89 5.51 -17.80
C ARG A 254 -13.63 4.71 -17.49
N ALA A 255 -12.46 5.35 -17.52
CA ALA A 255 -11.22 4.69 -17.15
C ALA A 255 -10.24 5.70 -16.53
N THR A 256 -9.55 5.29 -15.48
CA THR A 256 -8.56 6.15 -14.83
C THR A 256 -7.51 5.32 -14.09
N MET A 257 -6.34 5.93 -13.91
CA MET A 257 -5.30 5.42 -13.02
C MET A 257 -5.36 6.17 -11.68
N VAL A 258 -5.26 5.44 -10.58
CA VAL A 258 -5.12 6.02 -9.24
C VAL A 258 -3.65 6.04 -8.85
N LEU A 259 -3.16 7.21 -8.51
CA LEU A 259 -1.92 7.39 -7.78
C LEU A 259 -2.22 7.48 -6.29
N ASN A 260 -1.49 6.68 -5.51
CA ASN A 260 -1.67 6.65 -4.08
C ASN A 260 -1.05 7.90 -3.42
N GLU A 261 -1.75 8.43 -2.45
CA GLU A 261 -1.30 9.54 -1.61
C GLU A 261 -1.84 9.39 -0.20
N MET A 262 -1.17 10.01 0.77
CA MET A 262 -1.62 9.98 2.16
C MET A 262 -2.92 10.77 2.31
N ASN A 263 -3.93 10.10 2.88
CA ASN A 263 -5.19 10.70 3.30
C ASN A 263 -5.49 10.26 4.73
N ALA A 264 -5.26 11.16 5.68
CA ALA A 264 -5.42 10.85 7.10
C ALA A 264 -6.86 10.52 7.49
N GLN A 265 -7.86 11.12 6.83
CA GLN A 265 -9.28 10.84 7.09
C GLN A 265 -9.64 9.42 6.64
N SER A 266 -9.27 9.05 5.42
CA SER A 266 -9.51 7.71 4.90
C SER A 266 -8.75 6.66 5.70
N LEU A 267 -7.48 6.93 6.09
CA LEU A 267 -6.69 6.01 6.89
C LEU A 267 -7.25 5.85 8.31
N SER A 268 -7.81 6.91 8.91
CA SER A 268 -8.50 6.81 10.20
C SER A 268 -9.77 5.95 10.12
N ALA A 269 -10.56 6.09 9.05
CA ALA A 269 -11.73 5.23 8.82
C ALA A 269 -11.33 3.75 8.62
N ILE A 270 -10.19 3.51 7.97
CA ILE A 270 -9.60 2.17 7.84
C ILE A 270 -9.15 1.63 9.20
N THR A 271 -8.54 2.48 10.07
CA THR A 271 -8.19 2.11 11.45
C THR A 271 -9.40 1.55 12.22
N GLU A 272 -10.56 2.21 12.11
CA GLU A 272 -11.80 1.76 12.77
C GLU A 272 -12.27 0.39 12.24
N LEU A 273 -12.13 0.14 10.94
CA LEU A 273 -12.47 -1.17 10.36
C LEU A 273 -11.51 -2.26 10.86
N VAL A 274 -10.23 -1.95 11.03
CA VAL A 274 -9.25 -2.88 11.60
C VAL A 274 -9.57 -3.18 13.06
N ASP A 275 -9.80 -2.15 13.87
CA ASP A 275 -10.11 -2.31 15.30
C ASP A 275 -11.44 -3.04 15.55
N SER A 276 -12.39 -2.94 14.62
CA SER A 276 -13.64 -3.70 14.66
C SER A 276 -13.54 -5.13 14.07
N GLY A 277 -12.36 -5.56 13.63
CA GLY A 277 -12.13 -6.88 13.03
C GLY A 277 -12.71 -7.08 11.62
N LYS A 278 -13.18 -6.02 10.97
CA LYS A 278 -13.74 -6.05 9.60
C LYS A 278 -12.68 -5.98 8.51
N LEU A 279 -11.46 -5.63 8.87
CA LEU A 279 -10.32 -5.54 7.96
C LEU A 279 -9.08 -6.12 8.63
N GLN A 280 -8.39 -7.02 7.96
CA GLN A 280 -7.20 -7.67 8.47
C GLN A 280 -6.03 -7.49 7.50
N ALA A 281 -4.86 -7.14 8.04
CA ALA A 281 -3.62 -7.17 7.29
C ALA A 281 -3.04 -8.59 7.30
N VAL A 282 -2.73 -9.12 6.13
CA VAL A 282 -2.01 -10.39 6.01
C VAL A 282 -0.57 -10.09 5.64
N VAL A 283 0.33 -10.42 6.54
CA VAL A 283 1.78 -10.38 6.33
C VAL A 283 2.25 -11.78 6.00
N ASP A 284 2.58 -12.01 4.74
CA ASP A 284 3.04 -13.32 4.24
C ASP A 284 4.51 -13.59 4.59
N THR A 285 5.32 -12.53 4.57
CA THR A 285 6.76 -12.62 4.82
C THR A 285 7.20 -11.46 5.71
N LEU A 286 7.95 -11.80 6.77
CA LEU A 286 8.59 -10.83 7.66
C LEU A 286 10.11 -10.99 7.57
N LEU A 287 10.82 -9.92 7.22
CA LEU A 287 12.27 -9.88 7.11
C LEU A 287 12.84 -8.74 7.98
N PRO A 288 14.10 -8.81 8.41
CA PRO A 288 14.75 -7.66 9.03
C PRO A 288 14.98 -6.53 7.99
N LEU A 289 15.07 -5.27 8.45
CA LEU A 289 15.33 -4.12 7.58
C LEU A 289 16.58 -4.29 6.70
N SER A 290 17.62 -4.96 7.22
CA SER A 290 18.85 -5.25 6.47
C SER A 290 18.64 -6.11 5.23
N GLU A 291 17.52 -6.84 5.16
CA GLU A 291 17.14 -7.68 4.02
C GLU A 291 16.13 -7.02 3.07
N ALA A 292 15.99 -5.70 3.10
CA ALA A 292 15.10 -4.95 2.21
C ALA A 292 15.39 -5.20 0.72
N ARG A 293 16.63 -5.52 0.36
CA ARG A 293 17.00 -5.96 -0.99
C ARG A 293 16.25 -7.24 -1.38
N HIS A 294 16.36 -8.27 -0.55
CA HIS A 294 15.66 -9.54 -0.77
C HIS A 294 14.14 -9.36 -0.79
N ALA A 295 13.60 -8.52 0.10
CA ALA A 295 12.18 -8.19 0.12
C ALA A 295 11.69 -7.54 -1.18
N GLN A 296 12.49 -6.65 -1.78
CA GLN A 296 12.16 -6.05 -3.08
C GLN A 296 12.29 -7.05 -4.24
N GLU A 297 13.25 -7.96 -4.19
CA GLU A 297 13.35 -9.06 -5.15
C GLU A 297 12.12 -9.97 -5.09
N LEU A 298 11.67 -10.34 -3.89
CA LEU A 298 10.46 -11.14 -3.69
C LEU A 298 9.20 -10.48 -4.25
N ILE A 299 8.96 -9.20 -3.95
CA ILE A 299 7.74 -8.52 -4.45
C ILE A 299 7.75 -8.37 -5.97
N GLN A 300 8.91 -8.27 -6.60
CA GLN A 300 9.05 -8.19 -8.07
C GLN A 300 8.66 -9.51 -8.76
N THR A 301 8.64 -10.64 -8.06
CA THR A 301 8.15 -11.91 -8.63
C THR A 301 6.66 -11.88 -8.97
N GLY A 302 5.89 -10.96 -8.36
CA GLY A 302 4.44 -10.84 -8.57
C GLY A 302 3.61 -11.94 -7.91
N HIS A 303 4.19 -12.80 -7.08
CA HIS A 303 3.52 -13.98 -6.51
C HIS A 303 3.25 -13.86 -5.00
N THR A 304 3.48 -12.71 -4.40
CA THR A 304 3.28 -12.47 -2.97
C THR A 304 1.78 -12.48 -2.63
N ARG A 305 1.43 -13.23 -1.58
CA ARG A 305 0.10 -13.21 -0.97
C ARG A 305 0.07 -12.17 0.16
N GLY A 306 -0.81 -11.18 0.07
CA GLY A 306 -0.82 -10.09 1.07
C GLY A 306 0.43 -9.21 0.97
N LYS A 307 1.10 -8.95 2.10
CA LYS A 307 2.20 -7.98 2.21
C LYS A 307 3.51 -8.64 2.69
N ILE A 308 4.62 -8.04 2.29
CA ILE A 308 5.94 -8.27 2.88
C ILE A 308 6.19 -7.14 3.88
N ALA A 309 6.56 -7.46 5.11
CA ALA A 309 6.92 -6.49 6.13
C ALA A 309 8.42 -6.54 6.45
N LEU A 310 8.96 -5.41 6.88
CA LEU A 310 10.32 -5.26 7.36
C LEU A 310 10.28 -4.90 8.85
N LYS A 311 10.87 -5.75 9.69
CA LYS A 311 11.11 -5.44 11.09
C LYS A 311 12.31 -4.51 11.19
N VAL A 312 12.13 -3.35 11.81
CA VAL A 312 13.16 -2.32 11.94
C VAL A 312 13.84 -2.44 13.29
N ILE A 313 13.07 -2.45 14.37
CA ILE A 313 13.55 -2.65 15.75
C ILE A 313 12.69 -3.64 16.52
#